data_8bb8d5907870c47e6155a85b3c877f37
#
_entry.id   8bb8d5907870c47e6155a85b3c877f37
#
_cell.length_a   1.000
_cell.length_b   1.000
_cell.length_c   1.000
_cell.angle_alpha   90.00
_cell.angle_beta   90.00
_cell.angle_gamma   90.00
#
_symmetry.space_group_name_H-M   'P 1'
#
loop_
_entity.id
_entity.type
_entity.pdbx_description
1 polymer ?
#
loop_
_entity_poly.entity_id
_entity_poly.type
_entity_poly.pdbx_seq_one_letter_code
_entity_poly.pdbx_strand_id
1 'polypeptide(L)'
;MDLKGRDFLKLLDFTPEEIEYLLDLAADLKDKKKKGIPVDTLRGKNVALIFEKTSTRTRCAFEVAAHDLGMGTTYLDSTGSQIGKKESIADTARVLAGMFEGIEYRGFGQDIVEELAKYSKVPVWNGLTNEFHPTQMLADLLTIREHFGHLKGIRMTYMGDARYNMGNSLMVACAKMGMHFTACTTAKYFPAKELVAECEAIAAQTGGSITLTEDVKAGTKDVDVIYTDVWVSMGEPDEVWTERIKELSPYQVNKAVMDNAGEQAIFMHCLPAFHDLKTKIGAQMGERFGITEMEVTDEVFESGQSLVFEEAENRMHTIKAVMAATL
;
A
#
# COMPACT_ATOMS: atom_id res chain seq x y z
N MET A 1 7.51 -2.92 22.88
CA MET A 1 8.51 -2.90 21.80
C MET A 1 8.96 -1.47 21.61
N ASP A 2 10.23 -1.22 21.33
CA ASP A 2 10.75 0.14 21.11
C ASP A 2 11.17 0.29 19.66
N LEU A 3 10.43 1.12 18.90
CA LEU A 3 10.73 1.47 17.51
C LEU A 3 11.17 2.93 17.36
N LYS A 4 11.43 3.61 18.47
CA LYS A 4 11.77 5.03 18.46
C LYS A 4 13.03 5.32 17.63
N GLY A 5 12.92 6.30 16.73
CA GLY A 5 13.99 6.67 15.80
C GLY A 5 14.10 5.76 14.55
N ARG A 6 13.26 4.71 14.42
CA ARG A 6 13.28 3.81 13.26
C ARG A 6 12.63 4.46 12.04
N ASP A 7 13.24 4.26 10.89
CA ASP A 7 12.62 4.53 9.59
C ASP A 7 11.58 3.48 9.24
N PHE A 8 10.60 3.83 8.39
CA PHE A 8 9.59 2.93 7.89
C PHE A 8 9.57 2.94 6.35
N LEU A 9 10.53 2.21 5.75
CA LEU A 9 10.80 2.27 4.30
C LEU A 9 10.18 1.11 3.52
N LYS A 10 10.19 -0.09 4.08
CA LYS A 10 9.59 -1.32 3.53
C LYS A 10 9.38 -2.34 4.65
N LEU A 11 8.40 -3.24 4.51
CA LEU A 11 8.13 -4.26 5.53
C LEU A 11 9.24 -5.32 5.64
N LEU A 12 10.12 -5.44 4.65
CA LEU A 12 11.33 -6.29 4.76
C LEU A 12 12.21 -5.92 5.96
N ASP A 13 12.22 -4.64 6.34
CA ASP A 13 13.06 -4.11 7.43
C ASP A 13 12.48 -4.42 8.83
N PHE A 14 11.29 -5.03 8.91
CA PHE A 14 10.57 -5.29 10.16
C PHE A 14 10.40 -6.79 10.40
N THR A 15 10.44 -7.18 11.68
CA THR A 15 10.09 -8.55 12.08
C THR A 15 8.56 -8.73 12.11
N PRO A 16 8.06 -9.98 12.06
CA PRO A 16 6.63 -10.24 12.25
C PRO A 16 6.07 -9.62 13.54
N GLU A 17 6.80 -9.71 14.63
CA GLU A 17 6.41 -9.17 15.94
C GLU A 17 6.34 -7.63 15.95
N GLU A 18 7.24 -6.96 15.22
CA GLU A 18 7.20 -5.51 15.04
C GLU A 18 6.00 -5.07 14.21
N ILE A 19 5.64 -5.84 13.17
CA ILE A 19 4.44 -5.60 12.37
C ILE A 19 3.18 -5.81 13.22
N GLU A 20 3.09 -6.90 13.97
CA GLU A 20 1.96 -7.15 14.90
C GLU A 20 1.82 -6.03 15.92
N TYR A 21 2.91 -5.56 16.50
CA TYR A 21 2.89 -4.42 17.43
C TYR A 21 2.31 -3.15 16.79
N LEU A 22 2.70 -2.84 15.55
CA LEU A 22 2.14 -1.68 14.83
C LEU A 22 0.65 -1.85 14.53
N LEU A 23 0.20 -3.06 14.19
CA LEU A 23 -1.21 -3.36 13.97
C LEU A 23 -2.04 -3.26 15.26
N ASP A 24 -1.50 -3.73 16.39
CA ASP A 24 -2.17 -3.62 17.70
C ASP A 24 -2.29 -2.17 18.15
N LEU A 25 -1.22 -1.39 17.97
CA LEU A 25 -1.24 0.04 18.24
C LEU A 25 -2.22 0.78 17.34
N ALA A 26 -2.31 0.43 16.05
CA ALA A 26 -3.27 1.01 15.13
C ALA A 26 -4.71 0.72 15.54
N ALA A 27 -5.01 -0.52 15.95
CA ALA A 27 -6.33 -0.92 16.43
C ALA A 27 -6.73 -0.15 17.71
N ASP A 28 -5.81 0.01 18.67
CA ASP A 28 -6.03 0.81 19.90
C ASP A 28 -6.30 2.29 19.56
N LEU A 29 -5.47 2.88 18.68
CA LEU A 29 -5.64 4.27 18.26
C LEU A 29 -6.94 4.48 17.46
N LYS A 30 -7.36 3.50 16.66
CA LYS A 30 -8.64 3.49 15.95
C LYS A 30 -9.82 3.48 16.93
N ASP A 31 -9.79 2.59 17.91
CA ASP A 31 -10.82 2.49 18.96
C ASP A 31 -10.93 3.80 19.76
N LYS A 32 -9.80 4.36 20.19
CA LYS A 32 -9.75 5.65 20.88
C LYS A 32 -10.35 6.79 20.06
N LYS A 33 -10.01 6.87 18.75
CA LYS A 33 -10.59 7.90 17.87
C LYS A 33 -12.11 7.73 17.76
N LYS A 34 -12.61 6.50 17.58
CA LYS A 34 -14.06 6.22 17.51
C LYS A 34 -14.80 6.56 18.81
N LYS A 35 -14.12 6.47 19.94
CA LYS A 35 -14.65 6.85 21.27
C LYS A 35 -14.45 8.32 21.63
N GLY A 36 -13.82 9.12 20.76
CA GLY A 36 -13.52 10.53 21.02
C GLY A 36 -12.45 10.73 22.11
N ILE A 37 -11.62 9.74 22.37
CA ILE A 37 -10.54 9.83 23.37
C ILE A 37 -9.32 10.48 22.70
N PRO A 38 -8.82 11.62 23.19
CA PRO A 38 -7.64 12.28 22.63
C PRO A 38 -6.38 11.42 22.72
N VAL A 39 -5.53 11.50 21.70
CA VAL A 39 -4.26 10.77 21.62
C VAL A 39 -3.07 11.69 21.30
N ASP A 40 -3.16 12.96 21.66
CA ASP A 40 -2.23 14.04 21.33
C ASP A 40 -0.88 13.98 22.09
N THR A 41 -0.26 12.80 22.08
CA THR A 41 0.97 12.47 22.80
C THR A 41 2.23 13.09 22.20
N LEU A 42 2.16 13.63 20.98
CA LEU A 42 3.29 14.21 20.24
C LEU A 42 3.12 15.74 20.04
N ARG A 43 2.49 16.41 21.00
CA ARG A 43 2.28 17.85 20.95
C ARG A 43 3.57 18.64 20.71
N GLY A 44 3.48 19.61 19.79
CA GLY A 44 4.57 20.52 19.47
C GLY A 44 5.60 19.97 18.51
N LYS A 45 5.49 18.70 18.10
CA LYS A 45 6.30 18.14 17.00
C LYS A 45 5.72 18.53 15.65
N ASN A 46 6.59 18.55 14.63
CA ASN A 46 6.22 18.89 13.26
C ASN A 46 6.79 17.84 12.30
N VAL A 47 6.07 17.55 11.23
CA VAL A 47 6.49 16.59 10.21
C VAL A 47 6.42 17.20 8.81
N ALA A 48 7.42 16.90 7.98
CA ALA A 48 7.44 17.26 6.58
C ALA A 48 6.78 16.15 5.74
N LEU A 49 5.91 16.54 4.82
CA LEU A 49 5.22 15.63 3.89
C LEU A 49 5.64 15.97 2.47
N ILE A 50 6.53 15.15 1.89
CA ILE A 50 7.13 15.36 0.56
C ILE A 50 6.37 14.54 -0.46
N PHE A 51 5.77 15.19 -1.46
CA PHE A 51 4.98 14.55 -2.50
C PHE A 51 5.51 14.88 -3.89
N GLU A 52 6.29 14.00 -4.49
CA GLU A 52 6.63 14.06 -5.91
C GLU A 52 5.53 13.43 -6.78
N LYS A 53 4.78 12.48 -6.25
CA LYS A 53 3.54 11.95 -6.81
C LYS A 53 2.34 12.38 -5.97
N THR A 54 1.35 12.98 -6.61
CA THR A 54 0.12 13.44 -5.93
C THR A 54 -0.66 12.28 -5.30
N SER A 55 -1.33 12.53 -4.20
CA SER A 55 -2.23 11.58 -3.56
C SER A 55 -3.17 12.27 -2.59
N THR A 56 -4.47 12.11 -2.78
CA THR A 56 -5.48 12.57 -1.82
C THR A 56 -5.44 11.74 -0.54
N ARG A 57 -5.50 10.40 -0.65
CA ARG A 57 -5.58 9.49 0.49
C ARG A 57 -4.34 9.53 1.38
N THR A 58 -3.16 9.40 0.81
CA THR A 58 -1.91 9.40 1.59
C THR A 58 -1.71 10.74 2.30
N ARG A 59 -1.95 11.86 1.60
CA ARG A 59 -1.86 13.19 2.19
C ARG A 59 -2.83 13.35 3.36
N CYS A 60 -4.13 13.11 3.14
CA CYS A 60 -5.13 13.22 4.20
C CYS A 60 -4.85 12.28 5.37
N ALA A 61 -4.38 11.04 5.11
CA ALA A 61 -4.07 10.09 6.16
C ALA A 61 -2.91 10.58 7.05
N PHE A 62 -1.81 11.09 6.47
CA PHE A 62 -0.71 11.65 7.24
C PHE A 62 -1.09 12.93 7.97
N GLU A 63 -1.77 13.88 7.31
CA GLU A 63 -2.18 15.14 7.93
C GLU A 63 -3.14 14.89 9.12
N VAL A 64 -4.18 14.09 8.94
CA VAL A 64 -5.14 13.79 10.02
C VAL A 64 -4.49 12.98 11.13
N ALA A 65 -3.64 12.00 10.81
CA ALA A 65 -2.92 11.22 11.82
C ALA A 65 -1.98 12.10 12.65
N ALA A 66 -1.26 13.03 12.01
CA ALA A 66 -0.39 13.98 12.70
C ALA A 66 -1.19 14.91 13.61
N HIS A 67 -2.30 15.47 13.12
CA HIS A 67 -3.18 16.35 13.93
C HIS A 67 -3.77 15.61 15.14
N ASP A 68 -4.23 14.37 14.97
CA ASP A 68 -4.73 13.56 16.09
C ASP A 68 -3.66 13.33 17.16
N LEU A 69 -2.38 13.22 16.78
CA LEU A 69 -1.23 13.09 17.68
C LEU A 69 -0.75 14.44 18.26
N GLY A 70 -1.36 15.56 17.86
CA GLY A 70 -1.01 16.92 18.32
C GLY A 70 0.18 17.54 17.57
N MET A 71 0.52 17.01 16.39
CA MET A 71 1.62 17.50 15.55
C MET A 71 1.17 18.52 14.52
N GLY A 72 2.11 19.39 14.08
CA GLY A 72 1.98 20.20 12.87
C GLY A 72 2.48 19.46 11.63
N THR A 73 1.97 19.84 10.46
CA THR A 73 2.38 19.30 9.15
C THR A 73 2.79 20.41 8.20
N THR A 74 3.81 20.14 7.37
CA THR A 74 4.16 20.99 6.24
C THR A 74 4.17 20.14 4.97
N TYR A 75 3.29 20.47 4.04
CA TYR A 75 3.18 19.79 2.75
C TYR A 75 4.12 20.43 1.73
N LEU A 76 4.95 19.61 1.11
CA LEU A 76 5.94 20.00 0.09
C LEU A 76 5.64 19.21 -1.20
N ASP A 77 5.08 19.87 -2.18
CA ASP A 77 4.83 19.28 -3.49
C ASP A 77 6.02 19.46 -4.46
N SER A 78 5.94 18.80 -5.62
CA SER A 78 6.98 18.87 -6.65
C SER A 78 7.16 20.25 -7.27
N THR A 79 6.18 21.16 -7.12
CA THR A 79 6.25 22.53 -7.64
C THR A 79 6.87 23.49 -6.65
N GLY A 80 6.60 23.30 -5.36
CA GLY A 80 7.09 24.09 -4.25
C GLY A 80 8.46 23.66 -3.69
N SER A 81 8.97 22.49 -4.09
CA SER A 81 10.21 21.90 -3.58
C SER A 81 11.37 22.01 -4.57
N GLN A 82 12.59 22.17 -4.04
CA GLN A 82 13.84 22.14 -4.80
C GLN A 82 14.52 20.76 -4.80
N ILE A 83 13.92 19.76 -4.15
CA ILE A 83 14.42 18.39 -4.00
C ILE A 83 14.75 17.80 -5.37
N GLY A 84 15.96 17.28 -5.52
CA GLY A 84 16.42 16.65 -6.77
C GLY A 84 16.60 17.61 -7.96
N LYS A 85 16.35 18.92 -7.80
CA LYS A 85 16.48 19.94 -8.86
C LYS A 85 17.70 20.81 -8.63
N LYS A 86 17.68 21.62 -7.57
CA LYS A 86 18.78 22.53 -7.19
C LYS A 86 19.44 22.11 -5.89
N GLU A 87 18.83 21.20 -5.15
CA GLU A 87 19.32 20.68 -3.88
C GLU A 87 19.39 19.17 -3.95
N SER A 88 20.47 18.56 -3.45
CA SER A 88 20.61 17.11 -3.41
C SER A 88 19.66 16.50 -2.39
N ILE A 89 19.30 15.21 -2.57
CA ILE A 89 18.47 14.47 -1.62
C ILE A 89 19.13 14.48 -0.22
N ALA A 90 20.46 14.29 -0.16
CA ALA A 90 21.21 14.29 1.08
C ALA A 90 21.17 15.64 1.80
N ASP A 91 21.26 16.76 1.08
CA ASP A 91 21.22 18.08 1.67
C ASP A 91 19.80 18.44 2.13
N THR A 92 18.80 18.13 1.33
CA THR A 92 17.38 18.24 1.71
C THR A 92 17.08 17.46 2.99
N ALA A 93 17.57 16.22 3.12
CA ALA A 93 17.39 15.40 4.32
C ALA A 93 17.96 16.08 5.56
N ARG A 94 19.18 16.64 5.46
CA ARG A 94 19.84 17.35 6.58
C ARG A 94 19.10 18.63 6.96
N VAL A 95 18.68 19.42 5.98
CA VAL A 95 17.93 20.66 6.20
C VAL A 95 16.59 20.38 6.89
N LEU A 96 15.81 19.43 6.37
CA LEU A 96 14.51 19.10 6.94
C LEU A 96 14.64 18.48 8.33
N ALA A 97 15.61 17.60 8.56
CA ALA A 97 15.87 17.01 9.87
C ALA A 97 16.30 18.05 10.95
N GLY A 98 16.71 19.25 10.54
CA GLY A 98 16.96 20.38 11.45
C GLY A 98 15.70 21.17 11.84
N MET A 99 14.58 20.96 11.15
CA MET A 99 13.32 21.67 11.35
C MET A 99 12.16 20.79 11.79
N PHE A 100 12.19 19.50 11.43
CA PHE A 100 11.10 18.55 11.62
C PHE A 100 11.57 17.35 12.43
N GLU A 101 10.64 16.71 13.14
CA GLU A 101 10.88 15.49 13.90
C GLU A 101 10.65 14.21 13.09
N GLY A 102 10.06 14.31 11.89
CA GLY A 102 9.87 13.20 10.97
C GLY A 102 9.62 13.68 9.54
N ILE A 103 9.92 12.83 8.58
CA ILE A 103 9.81 13.13 7.14
C ILE A 103 9.03 11.99 6.45
N GLU A 104 7.92 12.32 5.81
CA GLU A 104 7.27 11.43 4.87
C GLU A 104 7.74 11.73 3.45
N TYR A 105 7.95 10.68 2.65
CA TYR A 105 8.24 10.79 1.23
C TYR A 105 7.30 9.91 0.41
N ARG A 106 6.67 10.51 -0.60
CA ARG A 106 5.91 9.80 -1.62
C ARG A 106 6.41 10.23 -3.01
N GLY A 107 7.01 9.29 -3.75
CA GLY A 107 7.63 9.64 -5.02
C GLY A 107 7.91 8.45 -5.93
N PHE A 108 9.08 8.43 -6.53
CA PHE A 108 9.45 7.49 -7.57
C PHE A 108 10.35 6.36 -7.05
N GLY A 109 11.66 6.59 -6.92
CA GLY A 109 12.63 5.55 -6.60
C GLY A 109 12.70 5.21 -5.12
N GLN A 110 12.87 3.92 -4.79
CA GLN A 110 13.18 3.47 -3.44
C GLN A 110 14.53 4.01 -2.96
N ASP A 111 15.49 4.16 -3.86
CA ASP A 111 16.80 4.75 -3.60
C ASP A 111 16.70 6.18 -3.05
N ILE A 112 15.72 6.95 -3.49
CA ILE A 112 15.49 8.34 -3.01
C ILE A 112 15.08 8.34 -1.54
N VAL A 113 14.09 7.52 -1.17
CA VAL A 113 13.63 7.46 0.23
C VAL A 113 14.68 6.83 1.15
N GLU A 114 15.47 5.89 0.66
CA GLU A 114 16.59 5.30 1.39
C GLU A 114 17.74 6.31 1.56
N GLU A 115 18.01 7.17 0.56
CA GLU A 115 18.97 8.25 0.69
C GLU A 115 18.49 9.32 1.69
N LEU A 116 17.21 9.70 1.65
CA LEU A 116 16.61 10.59 2.67
C LEU A 116 16.82 10.01 4.09
N ALA A 117 16.50 8.74 4.31
CA ALA A 117 16.68 8.08 5.59
C ALA A 117 18.14 8.03 6.03
N LYS A 118 19.05 7.73 5.12
CA LYS A 118 20.51 7.66 5.40
C LYS A 118 21.08 8.98 5.92
N TYR A 119 20.62 10.12 5.41
CA TYR A 119 21.17 11.43 5.76
C TYR A 119 20.29 12.22 6.74
N SER A 120 19.07 11.77 6.98
CA SER A 120 18.19 12.31 8.03
C SER A 120 18.66 11.83 9.42
N LYS A 121 18.42 12.66 10.43
CA LYS A 121 18.60 12.29 11.84
C LYS A 121 17.26 12.06 12.55
N VAL A 122 16.18 12.08 11.77
CA VAL A 122 14.82 11.85 12.23
C VAL A 122 14.19 10.74 11.39
N PRO A 123 13.17 10.03 11.90
CA PRO A 123 12.50 8.98 11.15
C PRO A 123 11.99 9.43 9.77
N VAL A 124 12.21 8.58 8.78
CA VAL A 124 11.69 8.74 7.43
C VAL A 124 10.64 7.65 7.15
N TRP A 125 9.49 8.05 6.63
CA TRP A 125 8.38 7.14 6.30
C TRP A 125 8.12 7.13 4.79
N ASN A 126 8.08 5.94 4.22
CA ASN A 126 7.76 5.73 2.82
C ASN A 126 6.24 5.75 2.61
N GLY A 127 5.71 6.84 2.08
CA GLY A 127 4.31 6.98 1.69
C GLY A 127 3.95 6.21 0.40
N LEU A 128 4.90 6.02 -0.50
CA LEU A 128 4.91 5.15 -1.70
C LEU A 128 6.18 5.41 -2.51
N THR A 129 6.79 4.36 -3.02
CA THR A 129 7.74 4.39 -4.13
C THR A 129 7.27 3.49 -5.28
N ASN A 130 8.06 3.37 -6.36
CA ASN A 130 7.76 2.42 -7.43
C ASN A 130 7.87 0.96 -6.96
N GLU A 131 8.74 0.72 -5.98
CA GLU A 131 9.10 -0.63 -5.49
C GLU A 131 8.26 -1.07 -4.30
N PHE A 132 7.90 -0.14 -3.37
CA PHE A 132 7.20 -0.48 -2.14
C PHE A 132 6.17 0.56 -1.69
N HIS A 133 5.13 0.08 -1.00
CA HIS A 133 4.09 0.88 -0.37
C HIS A 133 3.74 0.38 1.04
N PRO A 134 4.68 0.48 2.01
CA PRO A 134 4.54 -0.17 3.32
C PRO A 134 3.37 0.37 4.14
N THR A 135 3.00 1.66 3.99
CA THR A 135 1.85 2.24 4.70
C THR A 135 0.51 1.67 4.23
N GLN A 136 0.42 1.23 2.97
CA GLN A 136 -0.76 0.52 2.48
C GLN A 136 -0.83 -0.87 3.11
N MET A 137 0.29 -1.58 3.18
CA MET A 137 0.34 -2.94 3.72
C MET A 137 -0.15 -3.05 5.15
N LEU A 138 0.19 -2.10 6.02
CA LEU A 138 -0.36 -2.11 7.38
C LEU A 138 -1.88 -1.93 7.40
N ALA A 139 -2.43 -1.11 6.51
CA ALA A 139 -3.87 -0.94 6.40
C ALA A 139 -4.56 -2.20 5.87
N ASP A 140 -3.97 -2.85 4.86
CA ASP A 140 -4.46 -4.10 4.30
C ASP A 140 -4.47 -5.21 5.37
N LEU A 141 -3.35 -5.38 6.07
CA LEU A 141 -3.23 -6.37 7.14
C LEU A 141 -4.20 -6.09 8.29
N LEU A 142 -4.38 -4.81 8.68
CA LEU A 142 -5.36 -4.46 9.70
C LEU A 142 -6.79 -4.80 9.26
N THR A 143 -7.17 -4.47 8.02
CA THR A 143 -8.49 -4.75 7.46
C THR A 143 -8.76 -6.25 7.41
N ILE A 144 -7.81 -7.04 6.92
CA ILE A 144 -7.90 -8.51 6.90
C ILE A 144 -8.06 -9.06 8.30
N ARG A 145 -7.25 -8.59 9.26
CA ARG A 145 -7.31 -9.03 10.66
C ARG A 145 -8.63 -8.65 11.33
N GLU A 146 -9.16 -7.46 11.05
CA GLU A 146 -10.48 -7.03 11.56
C GLU A 146 -11.61 -7.90 11.02
N HIS A 147 -11.52 -8.34 9.77
CA HIS A 147 -12.56 -9.17 9.13
C HIS A 147 -12.48 -10.64 9.56
N PHE A 148 -11.29 -11.27 9.50
CA PHE A 148 -11.12 -12.70 9.76
C PHE A 148 -10.69 -13.04 11.19
N GLY A 149 -10.27 -12.07 11.99
CA GLY A 149 -9.76 -12.26 13.35
C GLY A 149 -8.31 -12.71 13.44
N HIS A 150 -7.66 -13.03 12.32
CA HIS A 150 -6.27 -13.48 12.24
C HIS A 150 -5.65 -13.14 10.88
N LEU A 151 -4.32 -13.31 10.76
CA LEU A 151 -3.57 -13.16 9.50
C LEU A 151 -2.97 -14.49 9.04
N LYS A 152 -2.37 -15.24 9.98
CA LYS A 152 -1.67 -16.49 9.66
C LYS A 152 -2.60 -17.49 8.97
N GLY A 153 -2.15 -18.02 7.82
CA GLY A 153 -2.88 -18.99 7.02
C GLY A 153 -3.91 -18.40 6.05
N ILE A 154 -4.18 -17.07 6.10
CA ILE A 154 -5.04 -16.39 5.11
C ILE A 154 -4.42 -16.55 3.72
N ARG A 155 -5.25 -16.89 2.74
CA ARG A 155 -4.88 -17.04 1.33
C ARG A 155 -5.27 -15.79 0.55
N MET A 156 -4.28 -15.08 0.02
CA MET A 156 -4.47 -13.88 -0.77
C MET A 156 -4.03 -14.10 -2.21
N THR A 157 -4.86 -13.71 -3.16
CA THR A 157 -4.50 -13.65 -4.58
C THR A 157 -4.49 -12.21 -5.06
N TYR A 158 -3.35 -11.78 -5.59
CA TYR A 158 -3.20 -10.52 -6.30
C TYR A 158 -3.35 -10.75 -7.82
N MET A 159 -4.23 -9.96 -8.45
CA MET A 159 -4.50 -10.02 -9.89
C MET A 159 -4.13 -8.69 -10.55
N GLY A 160 -3.19 -8.71 -11.50
CA GLY A 160 -2.71 -7.50 -12.18
C GLY A 160 -1.20 -7.48 -12.39
N ASP A 161 -0.60 -6.31 -12.53
CA ASP A 161 0.85 -6.18 -12.68
C ASP A 161 1.55 -6.29 -11.32
N ALA A 162 2.15 -7.43 -11.03
CA ALA A 162 2.78 -7.72 -9.76
C ALA A 162 4.26 -7.27 -9.66
N ARG A 163 4.81 -6.58 -10.67
CA ARG A 163 6.22 -6.15 -10.70
C ARG A 163 6.54 -4.93 -9.86
N TYR A 164 5.51 -4.16 -9.50
CA TYR A 164 5.64 -2.85 -8.84
C TYR A 164 5.22 -2.89 -7.36
N ASN A 165 5.07 -1.71 -6.78
CA ASN A 165 4.92 -1.53 -5.34
C ASN A 165 3.83 -2.39 -4.69
N MET A 166 2.64 -2.53 -5.30
CA MET A 166 1.56 -3.31 -4.69
C MET A 166 1.86 -4.81 -4.71
N GLY A 167 2.22 -5.39 -5.86
CA GLY A 167 2.59 -6.80 -5.95
C GLY A 167 3.76 -7.16 -5.04
N ASN A 168 4.82 -6.35 -5.06
CA ASN A 168 5.99 -6.54 -4.21
C ASN A 168 5.64 -6.46 -2.72
N SER A 169 4.91 -5.41 -2.33
CA SER A 169 4.61 -5.17 -0.91
C SER A 169 3.64 -6.19 -0.33
N LEU A 170 2.61 -6.59 -1.08
CA LEU A 170 1.67 -7.63 -0.66
C LEU A 170 2.36 -8.98 -0.50
N MET A 171 3.26 -9.35 -1.43
CA MET A 171 4.07 -10.56 -1.33
C MET A 171 4.92 -10.55 -0.06
N VAL A 172 5.61 -9.44 0.23
CA VAL A 172 6.41 -9.27 1.45
C VAL A 172 5.53 -9.34 2.71
N ALA A 173 4.40 -8.63 2.73
CA ALA A 173 3.48 -8.62 3.86
C ALA A 173 2.96 -10.03 4.16
N CYS A 174 2.53 -10.77 3.15
CA CYS A 174 2.06 -12.14 3.29
C CYS A 174 3.17 -13.07 3.79
N ALA A 175 4.39 -12.97 3.23
CA ALA A 175 5.53 -13.75 3.67
C ALA A 175 5.86 -13.50 5.16
N LYS A 176 5.88 -12.23 5.59
CA LYS A 176 6.16 -11.86 6.99
C LYS A 176 5.08 -12.36 7.96
N MET A 177 3.82 -12.30 7.57
CA MET A 177 2.70 -12.63 8.46
C MET A 177 2.22 -14.08 8.38
N GLY A 178 2.95 -14.96 7.68
CA GLY A 178 2.58 -16.37 7.55
C GLY A 178 1.31 -16.60 6.74
N MET A 179 1.01 -15.69 5.81
CA MET A 179 -0.09 -15.78 4.86
C MET A 179 0.38 -16.48 3.57
N HIS A 180 -0.56 -16.96 2.76
CA HIS A 180 -0.29 -17.55 1.46
C HIS A 180 -0.55 -16.52 0.37
N PHE A 181 0.47 -16.13 -0.38
CA PHE A 181 0.37 -15.17 -1.47
C PHE A 181 0.40 -15.86 -2.82
N THR A 182 -0.52 -15.49 -3.70
CA THR A 182 -0.54 -15.90 -5.11
C THR A 182 -0.52 -14.66 -6.00
N ALA A 183 0.49 -14.52 -6.86
CA ALA A 183 0.43 -13.59 -7.98
C ALA A 183 -0.21 -14.31 -9.17
N CYS A 184 -1.46 -13.94 -9.49
CA CYS A 184 -2.23 -14.50 -10.60
C CYS A 184 -2.26 -13.50 -11.75
N THR A 185 -1.34 -13.66 -12.68
CA THR A 185 -1.14 -12.75 -13.81
C THR A 185 -0.30 -13.45 -14.90
N THR A 186 -0.10 -12.80 -16.06
CA THR A 186 0.84 -13.33 -17.06
C THR A 186 2.28 -13.32 -16.53
N ALA A 187 3.08 -14.29 -16.94
CA ALA A 187 4.47 -14.45 -16.50
C ALA A 187 5.34 -13.19 -16.73
N LYS A 188 4.98 -12.36 -17.71
CA LYS A 188 5.62 -11.07 -17.98
C LYS A 188 5.49 -10.08 -16.80
N TYR A 189 4.44 -10.22 -16.00
CA TYR A 189 4.11 -9.32 -14.89
C TYR A 189 4.35 -9.93 -13.50
N PHE A 190 5.06 -11.05 -13.43
CA PHE A 190 5.50 -11.61 -12.14
C PHE A 190 6.52 -10.69 -11.46
N PRO A 191 6.59 -10.70 -10.13
CA PRO A 191 7.63 -9.98 -9.38
C PRO A 191 9.04 -10.43 -9.77
N ALA A 192 10.04 -9.61 -9.45
CA ALA A 192 11.44 -9.94 -9.68
C ALA A 192 11.82 -11.24 -8.94
N LYS A 193 12.57 -12.11 -9.61
CA LYS A 193 12.93 -13.45 -9.09
C LYS A 193 13.69 -13.39 -7.77
N GLU A 194 14.52 -12.38 -7.60
CA GLU A 194 15.30 -12.15 -6.39
C GLU A 194 14.41 -11.88 -5.20
N LEU A 195 13.40 -11.02 -5.37
CA LEU A 195 12.43 -10.72 -4.31
C LEU A 195 11.50 -11.92 -4.03
N VAL A 196 11.11 -12.67 -5.06
CA VAL A 196 10.34 -13.92 -4.88
C VAL A 196 11.13 -14.91 -4.01
N ALA A 197 12.40 -15.16 -4.32
CA ALA A 197 13.24 -16.07 -3.55
C ALA A 197 13.43 -15.61 -2.09
N GLU A 198 13.58 -14.31 -1.85
CA GLU A 198 13.65 -13.73 -0.50
C GLU A 198 12.33 -13.96 0.26
N CYS A 199 11.19 -13.68 -0.37
CA CYS A 199 9.88 -13.90 0.22
C CYS A 199 9.57 -15.38 0.48
N GLU A 200 9.97 -16.30 -0.41
CA GLU A 200 9.86 -17.73 -0.20
C GLU A 200 10.64 -18.20 1.04
N ALA A 201 11.87 -17.68 1.22
CA ALA A 201 12.69 -17.97 2.38
C ALA A 201 12.07 -17.46 3.69
N ILE A 202 11.45 -16.28 3.68
CA ILE A 202 10.71 -15.72 4.82
C ILE A 202 9.45 -16.55 5.09
N ALA A 203 8.66 -16.83 4.05
CA ALA A 203 7.42 -17.60 4.16
C ALA A 203 7.64 -19.00 4.74
N ALA A 204 8.75 -19.66 4.37
CA ALA A 204 9.13 -20.95 4.94
C ALA A 204 9.35 -20.91 6.47
N GLN A 205 9.77 -19.76 7.02
CA GLN A 205 9.96 -19.58 8.47
C GLN A 205 8.67 -19.22 9.20
N THR A 206 7.78 -18.45 8.56
CA THR A 206 6.53 -17.97 9.17
C THR A 206 5.36 -18.94 8.99
N GLY A 207 5.46 -19.87 8.05
CA GLY A 207 4.43 -20.85 7.71
C GLY A 207 3.52 -20.41 6.56
N GLY A 208 3.92 -19.40 5.80
CA GLY A 208 3.25 -18.96 4.58
C GLY A 208 3.76 -19.65 3.30
N SER A 209 3.33 -19.16 2.15
CA SER A 209 3.85 -19.60 0.83
C SER A 209 3.70 -18.52 -0.22
N ILE A 210 4.54 -18.59 -1.27
CA ILE A 210 4.49 -17.73 -2.45
C ILE A 210 4.19 -18.60 -3.66
N THR A 211 3.23 -18.21 -4.47
CA THR A 211 2.83 -18.90 -5.70
C THR A 211 2.71 -17.92 -6.85
N LEU A 212 3.20 -18.30 -8.03
CA LEU A 212 3.06 -17.53 -9.27
C LEU A 212 2.26 -18.39 -10.26
N THR A 213 1.21 -17.85 -10.85
CA THR A 213 0.37 -18.60 -11.79
C THR A 213 -0.26 -17.71 -12.86
N GLU A 214 -0.41 -18.24 -14.06
CA GLU A 214 -1.20 -17.63 -15.14
C GLU A 214 -2.63 -18.18 -15.20
N ASP A 215 -2.93 -19.25 -14.45
CA ASP A 215 -4.26 -19.89 -14.41
C ASP A 215 -5.15 -19.19 -13.39
N VAL A 216 -6.06 -18.35 -13.88
CA VAL A 216 -7.03 -17.59 -13.06
C VAL A 216 -7.86 -18.53 -12.19
N LYS A 217 -8.34 -19.65 -12.74
CA LYS A 217 -9.20 -20.59 -12.00
C LYS A 217 -8.46 -21.26 -10.87
N ALA A 218 -7.22 -21.67 -11.11
CA ALA A 218 -6.38 -22.26 -10.05
C ALA A 218 -5.95 -21.22 -9.02
N GLY A 219 -5.56 -20.02 -9.47
CA GLY A 219 -5.05 -18.96 -8.60
C GLY A 219 -6.09 -18.29 -7.71
N THR A 220 -7.38 -18.39 -8.07
CA THR A 220 -8.45 -17.74 -7.29
C THR A 220 -9.37 -18.74 -6.56
N LYS A 221 -9.06 -20.05 -6.65
CA LYS A 221 -9.90 -21.09 -6.05
C LYS A 221 -9.79 -21.10 -4.54
N ASP A 222 -10.93 -21.00 -3.86
CA ASP A 222 -11.07 -21.12 -2.38
C ASP A 222 -10.10 -20.18 -1.63
N VAL A 223 -9.81 -18.97 -2.12
CA VAL A 223 -8.96 -17.98 -1.47
C VAL A 223 -9.79 -17.04 -0.59
N ASP A 224 -9.15 -16.44 0.41
CA ASP A 224 -9.84 -15.61 1.39
C ASP A 224 -9.88 -14.13 0.96
N VAL A 225 -8.86 -13.69 0.20
CA VAL A 225 -8.72 -12.30 -0.26
C VAL A 225 -8.40 -12.26 -1.75
N ILE A 226 -9.19 -11.54 -2.53
CA ILE A 226 -8.86 -11.13 -3.88
C ILE A 226 -8.44 -9.66 -3.85
N TYR A 227 -7.25 -9.38 -4.36
CA TYR A 227 -6.68 -8.04 -4.41
C TYR A 227 -6.33 -7.65 -5.84
N THR A 228 -6.60 -6.41 -6.25
CA THR A 228 -6.11 -5.87 -7.53
C THR A 228 -5.70 -4.40 -7.40
N ASP A 229 -5.06 -3.87 -8.41
CA ASP A 229 -4.69 -2.47 -8.56
C ASP A 229 -4.84 -2.05 -10.01
N VAL A 230 -4.81 -0.76 -10.29
CA VAL A 230 -4.91 -0.21 -11.65
C VAL A 230 -3.88 -0.86 -12.58
N TRP A 231 -4.31 -1.16 -13.81
CA TRP A 231 -3.43 -1.80 -14.80
C TRP A 231 -2.33 -0.89 -15.32
N VAL A 232 -2.53 0.43 -15.24
CA VAL A 232 -1.54 1.42 -15.63
C VAL A 232 -1.33 2.40 -14.49
N SER A 233 -0.10 2.44 -13.99
CA SER A 233 0.26 3.27 -12.83
C SER A 233 0.39 4.74 -13.21
N MET A 234 0.28 5.61 -12.21
CA MET A 234 0.48 7.05 -12.37
C MET A 234 1.89 7.36 -12.89
N GLY A 235 1.97 8.07 -14.02
CA GLY A 235 3.24 8.47 -14.63
C GLY A 235 3.75 7.51 -15.73
N GLU A 236 3.05 6.41 -16.01
CA GLU A 236 3.35 5.58 -17.18
C GLU A 236 2.84 6.25 -18.48
N PRO A 237 3.54 6.06 -19.62
CA PRO A 237 3.15 6.65 -20.89
C PRO A 237 1.81 6.10 -21.42
N ASP A 238 1.09 6.94 -22.19
CA ASP A 238 -0.20 6.55 -22.78
C ASP A 238 -0.13 5.34 -23.69
N GLU A 239 1.03 5.06 -24.28
CA GLU A 239 1.24 3.94 -25.21
C GLU A 239 1.08 2.59 -24.56
N VAL A 240 1.35 2.48 -23.24
CA VAL A 240 1.26 1.20 -22.52
C VAL A 240 -0.18 0.71 -22.31
N TRP A 241 -1.18 1.60 -22.40
CA TRP A 241 -2.58 1.26 -22.15
C TRP A 241 -3.09 0.11 -23.04
N THR A 242 -2.81 0.18 -24.34
CA THR A 242 -3.27 -0.84 -25.31
C THR A 242 -2.74 -2.22 -24.94
N GLU A 243 -1.45 -2.31 -24.62
CA GLU A 243 -0.81 -3.57 -24.25
C GLU A 243 -1.34 -4.10 -22.92
N ARG A 244 -1.43 -3.23 -21.89
CA ARG A 244 -1.91 -3.59 -20.56
C ARG A 244 -3.35 -4.07 -20.57
N ILE A 245 -4.26 -3.36 -21.24
CA ILE A 245 -5.66 -3.78 -21.39
C ILE A 245 -5.73 -5.16 -22.03
N LYS A 246 -4.99 -5.38 -23.15
CA LYS A 246 -5.00 -6.66 -23.84
C LYS A 246 -4.49 -7.80 -22.98
N GLU A 247 -3.38 -7.60 -22.27
CA GLU A 247 -2.71 -8.65 -21.51
C GLU A 247 -3.34 -8.91 -20.14
N LEU A 248 -3.94 -7.88 -19.51
CA LEU A 248 -4.52 -7.99 -18.18
C LEU A 248 -6.05 -8.20 -18.18
N SER A 249 -6.76 -7.99 -19.28
CA SER A 249 -8.21 -8.26 -19.34
C SER A 249 -8.61 -9.67 -18.88
N PRO A 250 -7.83 -10.75 -19.12
CA PRO A 250 -8.14 -12.08 -18.59
C PRO A 250 -8.06 -12.16 -17.06
N TYR A 251 -7.40 -11.19 -16.41
CA TYR A 251 -7.18 -11.11 -14.97
C TYR A 251 -8.04 -10.04 -14.29
N GLN A 252 -9.10 -9.57 -14.98
CA GLN A 252 -10.10 -8.67 -14.37
C GLN A 252 -10.80 -9.37 -13.21
N VAL A 253 -10.91 -8.67 -12.07
CA VAL A 253 -11.71 -9.15 -10.94
C VAL A 253 -13.17 -8.90 -11.24
N ASN A 254 -13.92 -9.97 -11.44
CA ASN A 254 -15.34 -9.97 -11.75
C ASN A 254 -16.09 -10.98 -10.88
N LYS A 255 -17.39 -11.06 -11.05
CA LYS A 255 -18.22 -11.99 -10.27
C LYS A 255 -17.75 -13.44 -10.34
N ALA A 256 -17.31 -13.92 -11.50
CA ALA A 256 -16.86 -15.30 -11.66
C ALA A 256 -15.57 -15.58 -10.85
N VAL A 257 -14.69 -14.60 -10.71
CA VAL A 257 -13.50 -14.66 -9.87
C VAL A 257 -13.92 -14.74 -8.39
N MET A 258 -14.83 -13.87 -7.95
CA MET A 258 -15.30 -13.87 -6.56
C MET A 258 -16.09 -15.15 -6.21
N ASP A 259 -16.92 -15.66 -7.14
CA ASP A 259 -17.63 -16.92 -6.96
C ASP A 259 -16.66 -18.13 -6.83
N ASN A 260 -15.54 -18.10 -7.56
CA ASN A 260 -14.50 -19.14 -7.46
C ASN A 260 -13.70 -19.05 -6.17
N ALA A 261 -13.50 -17.85 -5.63
CA ALA A 261 -12.89 -17.63 -4.31
C ALA A 261 -13.83 -18.09 -3.17
N GLY A 262 -15.12 -17.85 -3.29
CA GLY A 262 -16.15 -18.28 -2.35
C GLY A 262 -16.89 -17.13 -1.68
N GLU A 263 -18.01 -17.45 -1.04
CA GLU A 263 -18.91 -16.47 -0.41
C GLU A 263 -18.27 -15.66 0.72
N GLN A 264 -17.26 -16.22 1.39
CA GLN A 264 -16.56 -15.57 2.50
C GLN A 264 -15.35 -14.76 2.06
N ALA A 265 -14.97 -14.84 0.79
CA ALA A 265 -13.86 -14.08 0.25
C ALA A 265 -14.17 -12.58 0.25
N ILE A 266 -13.16 -11.76 0.54
CA ILE A 266 -13.25 -10.30 0.45
C ILE A 266 -12.51 -9.78 -0.77
N PHE A 267 -12.98 -8.65 -1.29
CA PHE A 267 -12.32 -7.89 -2.33
C PHE A 267 -11.63 -6.66 -1.73
N MET A 268 -10.39 -6.42 -2.12
CA MET A 268 -9.58 -5.28 -1.67
C MET A 268 -8.89 -4.58 -2.84
N HIS A 269 -8.66 -3.26 -2.69
CA HIS A 269 -8.03 -2.41 -3.69
C HIS A 269 -7.51 -1.11 -3.05
N CYS A 270 -6.25 -0.77 -3.27
CA CYS A 270 -5.63 0.44 -2.66
C CYS A 270 -6.24 1.78 -3.11
N LEU A 271 -7.10 1.77 -4.13
CA LEU A 271 -7.70 2.95 -4.77
C LEU A 271 -6.66 3.95 -5.37
N PRO A 272 -6.98 4.66 -6.48
CA PRO A 272 -8.29 4.68 -7.16
C PRO A 272 -8.53 3.41 -7.99
N ALA A 273 -9.79 3.07 -8.27
CA ALA A 273 -10.20 1.96 -9.13
C ALA A 273 -10.91 2.46 -10.38
N PHE A 274 -10.73 1.75 -11.51
CA PHE A 274 -11.45 2.01 -12.75
C PHE A 274 -12.57 0.98 -12.96
N HIS A 275 -13.60 1.07 -12.13
CA HIS A 275 -14.75 0.18 -12.15
C HIS A 275 -15.96 0.77 -12.89
N ASP A 276 -15.91 2.07 -13.29
CA ASP A 276 -16.97 2.75 -14.03
C ASP A 276 -16.40 3.91 -14.90
N LEU A 277 -17.30 4.63 -15.57
CA LEU A 277 -16.97 5.77 -16.44
C LEU A 277 -17.08 7.15 -15.75
N LYS A 278 -17.32 7.20 -14.45
CA LYS A 278 -17.54 8.48 -13.73
C LYS A 278 -16.29 9.32 -13.55
N THR A 279 -15.11 8.72 -13.72
CA THR A 279 -13.85 9.48 -13.69
C THR A 279 -13.47 9.99 -15.08
N LYS A 280 -12.72 11.11 -15.15
CA LYS A 280 -12.24 11.65 -16.43
C LYS A 280 -11.42 10.62 -17.21
N ILE A 281 -10.52 9.89 -16.55
CA ILE A 281 -9.67 8.87 -17.19
C ILE A 281 -10.52 7.68 -17.59
N GLY A 282 -11.44 7.19 -16.73
CA GLY A 282 -12.37 6.12 -17.07
C GLY A 282 -13.18 6.42 -18.33
N ALA A 283 -13.75 7.64 -18.41
CA ALA A 283 -14.48 8.08 -19.61
C ALA A 283 -13.60 8.11 -20.87
N GLN A 284 -12.36 8.65 -20.79
CA GLN A 284 -11.41 8.67 -21.90
C GLN A 284 -11.02 7.26 -22.37
N MET A 285 -10.80 6.34 -21.44
CA MET A 285 -10.48 4.95 -21.76
C MET A 285 -11.68 4.22 -22.34
N GLY A 286 -12.90 4.51 -21.85
CA GLY A 286 -14.15 4.03 -22.41
C GLY A 286 -14.33 4.43 -23.87
N GLU A 287 -14.11 5.71 -24.19
CA GLU A 287 -14.17 6.22 -25.58
C GLU A 287 -13.09 5.57 -26.47
N ARG A 288 -11.86 5.43 -25.95
CA ARG A 288 -10.71 4.94 -26.74
C ARG A 288 -10.72 3.45 -26.97
N PHE A 289 -11.13 2.66 -25.99
CA PHE A 289 -11.03 1.20 -26.00
C PHE A 289 -12.38 0.47 -25.98
N GLY A 290 -13.48 1.17 -25.83
CA GLY A 290 -14.82 0.58 -25.77
C GLY A 290 -15.09 -0.26 -24.52
N ILE A 291 -14.38 0.02 -23.43
CA ILE A 291 -14.50 -0.67 -22.13
C ILE A 291 -15.13 0.24 -21.09
N THR A 292 -15.96 -0.31 -20.23
CA THR A 292 -16.64 0.45 -19.16
C THR A 292 -16.05 0.19 -17.77
N GLU A 293 -15.29 -0.88 -17.63
CA GLU A 293 -14.66 -1.38 -16.40
C GLU A 293 -13.29 -1.95 -16.76
N MET A 294 -12.31 -1.80 -15.89
CA MET A 294 -10.94 -2.27 -16.14
C MET A 294 -10.54 -3.40 -15.18
N GLU A 295 -9.74 -3.12 -14.18
CA GLU A 295 -9.17 -4.13 -13.27
C GLU A 295 -10.22 -4.83 -12.40
N VAL A 296 -11.35 -4.17 -12.17
CA VAL A 296 -12.48 -4.70 -11.41
C VAL A 296 -13.80 -4.25 -12.01
N THR A 297 -14.84 -5.10 -11.94
CA THR A 297 -16.20 -4.72 -12.32
C THR A 297 -16.91 -3.91 -11.25
N ASP A 298 -17.84 -3.03 -11.65
CA ASP A 298 -18.66 -2.24 -10.72
C ASP A 298 -19.48 -3.13 -9.79
N GLU A 299 -19.98 -4.27 -10.31
CA GLU A 299 -20.70 -5.28 -9.51
C GLU A 299 -19.88 -5.81 -8.34
N VAL A 300 -18.59 -6.07 -8.52
CA VAL A 300 -17.69 -6.53 -7.43
C VAL A 300 -17.31 -5.37 -6.52
N PHE A 301 -16.96 -4.23 -7.11
CA PHE A 301 -16.54 -3.04 -6.36
C PHE A 301 -17.60 -2.55 -5.36
N GLU A 302 -18.87 -2.56 -5.75
CA GLU A 302 -20.01 -2.14 -4.94
C GLU A 302 -20.68 -3.30 -4.17
N SER A 303 -20.10 -4.50 -4.20
CA SER A 303 -20.65 -5.68 -3.52
C SER A 303 -20.43 -5.65 -2.01
N GLY A 304 -21.19 -6.47 -1.28
CA GLY A 304 -20.97 -6.67 0.16
C GLY A 304 -19.67 -7.40 0.53
N GLN A 305 -18.93 -7.94 -0.46
CA GLN A 305 -17.61 -8.54 -0.26
C GLN A 305 -16.47 -7.51 -0.38
N SER A 306 -16.75 -6.30 -0.86
CA SER A 306 -15.77 -5.23 -1.03
C SER A 306 -15.50 -4.49 0.28
N LEU A 307 -14.23 -4.43 0.68
CA LEU A 307 -13.77 -3.73 1.89
C LEU A 307 -12.85 -2.54 1.55
N VAL A 308 -12.91 -2.02 0.35
CA VAL A 308 -12.02 -0.96 -0.16
C VAL A 308 -12.10 0.35 0.64
N PHE A 309 -13.24 0.66 1.22
CA PHE A 309 -13.42 1.89 2.00
C PHE A 309 -12.95 1.73 3.45
N GLU A 310 -13.16 0.56 4.07
CA GLU A 310 -12.59 0.19 5.36
C GLU A 310 -11.07 0.15 5.30
N GLU A 311 -10.52 -0.43 4.23
CA GLU A 311 -9.09 -0.43 3.91
C GLU A 311 -8.55 1.00 3.80
N ALA A 312 -9.23 1.88 3.07
CA ALA A 312 -8.86 3.28 2.93
C ALA A 312 -8.91 4.04 4.27
N GLU A 313 -9.91 3.80 5.12
CA GLU A 313 -9.99 4.36 6.48
C GLU A 313 -8.80 3.90 7.33
N ASN A 314 -8.45 2.62 7.27
CA ASN A 314 -7.37 2.02 8.05
C ASN A 314 -5.99 2.63 7.75
N ARG A 315 -5.79 3.24 6.56
CA ARG A 315 -4.58 3.99 6.22
C ARG A 315 -4.23 5.06 7.26
N MET A 316 -5.21 5.83 7.67
CA MET A 316 -4.99 6.89 8.68
C MET A 316 -4.60 6.29 10.04
N HIS A 317 -5.22 5.20 10.45
CA HIS A 317 -4.97 4.58 11.77
C HIS A 317 -3.60 3.92 11.82
N THR A 318 -3.20 3.22 10.77
CA THR A 318 -1.89 2.56 10.70
C THR A 318 -0.74 3.55 10.54
N ILE A 319 -0.90 4.61 9.75
CA ILE A 319 0.06 5.71 9.64
C ILE A 319 0.23 6.40 11.00
N LYS A 320 -0.88 6.63 11.72
CA LYS A 320 -0.83 7.17 13.09
C LYS A 320 0.00 6.29 14.02
N ALA A 321 -0.17 4.96 13.94
CA ALA A 321 0.60 4.01 14.74
C ALA A 321 2.09 4.06 14.40
N VAL A 322 2.46 4.12 13.12
CA VAL A 322 3.86 4.27 12.69
C VAL A 322 4.47 5.54 13.26
N MET A 323 3.82 6.69 13.12
CA MET A 323 4.33 7.95 13.67
C MET A 323 4.44 7.91 15.18
N ALA A 324 3.43 7.37 15.89
CA ALA A 324 3.43 7.27 17.34
C ALA A 324 4.51 6.33 17.89
N ALA A 325 4.84 5.26 17.15
CA ALA A 325 5.84 4.29 17.55
C ALA A 325 7.28 4.74 17.27
N THR A 326 7.48 5.59 16.24
CA THR A 326 8.83 5.96 15.79
C THR A 326 9.30 7.33 16.30
N LEU A 327 8.41 8.21 16.75
CA LEU A 327 8.71 9.54 17.33
C LEU A 327 8.69 9.52 18.86
#